data_d465164d623da22fed2207a75ee8c1fc
#
_entry.id   d465164d623da22fed2207a75ee8c1fc
#
_cell.length_a   1.000
_cell.length_b   1.000
_cell.length_c   1.000
_cell.angle_alpha   90.00
_cell.angle_beta   90.00
_cell.angle_gamma   90.00
#
_symmetry.space_group_name_H-M   'P 1'
#
loop_
_entity.id
_entity.type
_entity.pdbx_description
1 polymer ?
#
loop_
_entity_poly.entity_id
_entity_poly.type
_entity_poly.pdbx_seq_one_letter_code
_entity_poly.pdbx_strand_id
1 'polypeptide(L)'
;MLDEIFEEVQTAMSKAIEALQRDLAGIRTGRATTTLLDGIRIEYYGQITPLNQVATISVPEARLLMIKPWEKGVIPDIEKAIRADAALGLNPANDGTVIRLPIPELTEERRRELTKVAHQRAEEGRVVVRHARRDGIDLLQEAQKEGEIPADDSRHGQEKIQKMTDEFVVKVDQILATKEKEIMEV
;
A
#
# COMPACT_ATOMS: atom_id res chain seq x y z
N MET A 1 -3.05 26.76 17.39
CA MET A 1 -3.42 25.61 18.28
C MET A 1 -4.51 24.70 17.67
N LEU A 2 -5.79 25.13 17.56
CA LEU A 2 -6.84 24.28 16.96
C LEU A 2 -6.48 23.76 15.58
N ASP A 3 -6.00 24.63 14.69
CA ASP A 3 -5.61 24.26 13.35
C ASP A 3 -4.42 23.29 13.35
N GLU A 4 -3.49 23.43 14.27
CA GLU A 4 -2.36 22.52 14.45
C GLU A 4 -2.84 21.12 14.87
N ILE A 5 -3.79 21.03 15.80
CA ILE A 5 -4.38 19.75 16.22
C ILE A 5 -5.10 19.09 15.02
N PHE A 6 -5.88 19.84 14.26
CA PHE A 6 -6.56 19.30 13.08
C PHE A 6 -5.59 18.83 12.00
N GLU A 7 -4.53 19.59 11.76
CA GLU A 7 -3.49 19.24 10.80
C GLU A 7 -2.75 17.96 11.23
N GLU A 8 -2.43 17.81 12.51
CA GLU A 8 -1.80 16.62 13.07
C GLU A 8 -2.68 15.39 12.90
N VAL A 9 -3.96 15.48 13.25
CA VAL A 9 -4.95 14.40 13.08
C VAL A 9 -5.10 14.03 11.61
N GLN A 10 -5.25 15.01 10.73
CA GLN A 10 -5.38 14.79 9.30
C GLN A 10 -4.13 14.13 8.71
N THR A 11 -2.96 14.56 9.14
CA THR A 11 -1.68 13.96 8.71
C THR A 11 -1.56 12.52 9.15
N ALA A 12 -1.93 12.21 10.40
CA ALA A 12 -1.90 10.84 10.92
C ALA A 12 -2.89 9.92 10.16
N MET A 13 -4.10 10.40 9.89
CA MET A 13 -5.10 9.67 9.11
C MET A 13 -4.66 9.48 7.65
N SER A 14 -4.06 10.48 7.03
CA SER A 14 -3.52 10.39 5.66
C SER A 14 -2.39 9.36 5.56
N LYS A 15 -1.51 9.32 6.53
CA LYS A 15 -0.45 8.29 6.60
C LYS A 15 -1.03 6.87 6.73
N ALA A 16 -2.13 6.71 7.45
CA ALA A 16 -2.83 5.43 7.55
C ALA A 16 -3.37 4.98 6.18
N ILE A 17 -3.93 5.90 5.40
CA ILE A 17 -4.40 5.62 4.04
C ILE A 17 -3.23 5.23 3.13
N GLU A 18 -2.13 5.98 3.15
CA GLU A 18 -0.95 5.67 2.35
C GLU A 18 -0.35 4.31 2.69
N ALA A 19 -0.28 3.97 3.99
CA ALA A 19 0.18 2.66 4.43
C ALA A 19 -0.73 1.54 3.94
N LEU A 20 -2.05 1.71 4.02
CA LEU A 20 -3.02 0.75 3.50
C LEU A 20 -2.88 0.56 1.99
N GLN A 21 -2.74 1.64 1.24
CA GLN A 21 -2.53 1.58 -0.21
C GLN A 21 -1.26 0.81 -0.58
N ARG A 22 -0.16 1.03 0.14
CA ARG A 22 1.08 0.27 -0.06
C ARG A 22 0.91 -1.21 0.26
N ASP A 23 0.27 -1.53 1.38
CA ASP A 23 0.04 -2.92 1.79
C ASP A 23 -0.82 -3.67 0.78
N LEU A 24 -1.88 -3.04 0.27
CA LEU A 24 -2.77 -3.64 -0.72
C LEU A 24 -2.13 -3.72 -2.11
N ALA A 25 -1.29 -2.77 -2.48
CA ALA A 25 -0.55 -2.81 -3.76
C ALA A 25 0.38 -4.03 -3.87
N GLY A 26 0.90 -4.53 -2.74
CA GLY A 26 1.71 -5.74 -2.66
C GLY A 26 0.93 -7.04 -2.80
N ILE A 27 -0.39 -7.03 -2.75
CA ILE A 27 -1.23 -8.21 -2.95
C ILE A 27 -1.31 -8.54 -4.44
N ARG A 28 -0.83 -9.73 -4.82
CA ARG A 28 -0.93 -10.21 -6.19
C ARG A 28 -2.39 -10.49 -6.55
N THR A 29 -2.91 -9.76 -7.51
CA THR A 29 -4.16 -10.06 -8.19
C THR A 29 -3.86 -10.86 -9.47
N GLY A 30 -4.79 -11.40 -10.18
CA GLY A 30 -4.51 -12.15 -11.42
C GLY A 30 -3.94 -11.29 -12.58
N ARG A 31 -3.71 -9.99 -12.36
CA ARG A 31 -3.19 -9.06 -13.37
C ARG A 31 -1.73 -8.69 -13.10
N ALA A 32 -0.98 -8.54 -14.19
CA ALA A 32 0.37 -8.00 -14.14
C ALA A 32 0.32 -6.49 -13.86
N THR A 33 1.05 -6.06 -12.84
CA THR A 33 1.29 -4.65 -12.55
C THR A 33 2.74 -4.44 -12.21
N THR A 34 3.30 -3.29 -12.57
CA THR A 34 4.70 -2.97 -12.25
C THR A 34 4.94 -2.85 -10.75
N THR A 35 3.92 -2.54 -9.98
CA THR A 35 3.98 -2.44 -8.52
C THR A 35 4.33 -3.76 -7.82
N LEU A 36 4.09 -4.91 -8.45
CA LEU A 36 4.49 -6.21 -7.92
C LEU A 36 6.00 -6.33 -7.69
N LEU A 37 6.79 -5.57 -8.44
CA LEU A 37 8.25 -5.59 -8.40
C LEU A 37 8.86 -4.45 -7.58
N ASP A 38 8.06 -3.61 -6.95
CA ASP A 38 8.55 -2.45 -6.18
C ASP A 38 9.44 -2.83 -4.99
N GLY A 39 9.23 -4.01 -4.43
CA GLY A 39 10.03 -4.56 -3.33
C GLY A 39 11.34 -5.23 -3.74
N ILE A 40 11.53 -5.46 -5.04
CA ILE A 40 12.71 -6.18 -5.53
C ILE A 40 13.93 -5.26 -5.52
N ARG A 41 14.99 -5.76 -4.89
CA ARG A 41 16.31 -5.10 -4.79
C ARG A 41 17.38 -6.04 -5.32
N ILE A 42 18.32 -5.48 -6.04
CA ILE A 42 19.51 -6.20 -6.52
C ILE A 42 20.77 -5.49 -6.09
N GLU A 43 21.87 -6.23 -5.98
CA GLU A 43 23.19 -5.66 -5.81
C GLU A 43 23.72 -5.22 -7.18
N TYR A 44 23.92 -3.90 -7.34
CA TYR A 44 24.38 -3.29 -8.56
C TYR A 44 25.61 -2.45 -8.25
N TYR A 45 26.78 -2.87 -8.76
CA TYR A 45 28.07 -2.26 -8.46
C TYR A 45 28.34 -2.06 -6.96
N GLY A 46 28.02 -3.09 -6.16
CA GLY A 46 28.23 -3.08 -4.70
C GLY A 46 27.18 -2.30 -3.91
N GLN A 47 26.12 -1.80 -4.56
CA GLN A 47 25.03 -1.08 -3.91
C GLN A 47 23.70 -1.81 -4.11
N ILE A 48 22.89 -1.88 -3.04
CA ILE A 48 21.52 -2.38 -3.10
C ILE A 48 20.66 -1.36 -3.82
N THR A 49 20.17 -1.71 -5.01
CA THR A 49 19.47 -0.81 -5.94
C THR A 49 18.08 -1.36 -6.25
N PRO A 50 17.04 -0.50 -6.26
CA PRO A 50 15.72 -0.91 -6.74
C PRO A 50 15.75 -1.36 -8.20
N LEU A 51 14.92 -2.35 -8.53
CA LEU A 51 14.87 -2.92 -9.87
C LEU A 51 14.55 -1.87 -10.96
N ASN A 52 13.67 -0.92 -10.67
CA ASN A 52 13.29 0.14 -11.61
C ASN A 52 14.43 1.11 -11.97
N GLN A 53 15.52 1.10 -11.22
CA GLN A 53 16.71 1.93 -11.49
C GLN A 53 17.76 1.21 -12.35
N VAL A 54 17.57 -0.06 -12.64
CA VAL A 54 18.51 -0.88 -13.44
C VAL A 54 17.85 -1.53 -14.65
N ALA A 55 16.54 -1.45 -14.74
CA ALA A 55 15.76 -2.04 -15.82
C ALA A 55 14.51 -1.25 -16.14
N THR A 56 14.02 -1.39 -17.35
CA THR A 56 12.69 -0.92 -17.74
C THR A 56 11.68 -2.04 -17.54
N ILE A 57 10.61 -1.75 -16.81
CA ILE A 57 9.54 -2.70 -16.52
C ILE A 57 8.31 -2.30 -17.33
N SER A 58 7.74 -3.24 -18.07
CA SER A 58 6.54 -3.03 -18.89
C SER A 58 5.54 -4.16 -18.73
N VAL A 59 4.30 -3.91 -19.10
CA VAL A 59 3.19 -4.86 -19.08
C VAL A 59 2.67 -5.02 -20.52
N PRO A 60 3.30 -5.88 -21.35
CA PRO A 60 2.86 -6.07 -22.74
C PRO A 60 1.51 -6.77 -22.84
N GLU A 61 1.15 -7.59 -21.86
CA GLU A 61 -0.11 -8.33 -21.79
C GLU A 61 -0.67 -8.31 -20.37
N ALA A 62 -1.96 -8.58 -20.22
CA ALA A 62 -2.67 -8.51 -18.93
C ALA A 62 -2.05 -9.39 -17.81
N ARG A 63 -1.36 -10.47 -18.18
CA ARG A 63 -0.71 -11.40 -17.27
C ARG A 63 0.75 -11.66 -17.57
N LEU A 64 1.42 -10.68 -18.15
CA LEU A 64 2.84 -10.78 -18.47
C LEU A 64 3.55 -9.48 -18.07
N LEU A 65 4.55 -9.60 -17.21
CA LEU A 65 5.52 -8.55 -16.95
C LEU A 65 6.76 -8.79 -17.83
N MET A 66 7.31 -7.73 -18.37
CA MET A 66 8.57 -7.75 -19.11
C MET A 66 9.56 -6.83 -18.42
N ILE A 67 10.73 -7.37 -18.11
CA ILE A 67 11.84 -6.64 -17.49
C ILE A 67 12.96 -6.60 -18.51
N LYS A 68 13.30 -5.41 -18.96
CA LYS A 68 14.42 -5.18 -19.87
C LYS A 68 15.55 -4.49 -19.14
N PRO A 69 16.58 -5.21 -18.70
CA PRO A 69 17.74 -4.62 -18.05
C PRO A 69 18.51 -3.72 -19.02
N TRP A 70 19.06 -2.64 -18.51
CA TRP A 70 19.94 -1.77 -19.30
C TRP A 70 21.26 -2.43 -19.59
N GLU A 71 21.69 -3.32 -18.70
CA GLU A 71 22.89 -4.14 -18.86
C GLU A 71 22.52 -5.64 -18.78
N LYS A 72 22.93 -6.41 -19.76
CA LYS A 72 22.63 -7.86 -19.82
C LYS A 72 23.26 -8.65 -18.66
N GLY A 73 24.36 -8.16 -18.11
CA GLY A 73 25.07 -8.82 -17.01
C GLY A 73 24.29 -8.91 -15.70
N VAL A 74 23.22 -8.11 -15.52
CA VAL A 74 22.40 -8.14 -14.30
C VAL A 74 21.21 -9.10 -14.39
N ILE A 75 20.96 -9.71 -15.54
CA ILE A 75 19.85 -10.67 -15.73
C ILE A 75 19.87 -11.78 -14.67
N PRO A 76 20.98 -12.48 -14.43
CA PRO A 76 21.01 -13.55 -13.41
C PRO A 76 20.68 -13.04 -12.00
N ASP A 77 21.13 -11.85 -11.64
CA ASP A 77 20.87 -11.26 -10.33
C ASP A 77 19.40 -10.88 -10.16
N ILE A 78 18.78 -10.35 -11.20
CA ILE A 78 17.34 -10.03 -11.21
C ILE A 78 16.50 -11.31 -11.08
N GLU A 79 16.81 -12.35 -11.86
CA GLU A 79 16.12 -13.64 -11.75
C GLU A 79 16.24 -14.26 -10.37
N LYS A 80 17.43 -14.22 -9.80
CA LYS A 80 17.68 -14.74 -8.46
C LYS A 80 16.88 -13.97 -7.40
N ALA A 81 16.82 -12.65 -7.49
CA ALA A 81 16.06 -11.82 -6.57
C ALA A 81 14.55 -12.10 -6.67
N ILE A 82 14.01 -12.30 -7.86
CA ILE A 82 12.60 -12.64 -8.09
C ILE A 82 12.27 -14.02 -7.53
N ARG A 83 13.11 -15.01 -7.78
CA ARG A 83 12.91 -16.37 -7.25
C ARG A 83 13.04 -16.46 -5.74
N ALA A 84 13.88 -15.63 -5.15
CA ALA A 84 14.06 -15.56 -3.69
C ALA A 84 12.87 -14.92 -2.97
N ASP A 85 12.06 -14.14 -3.65
CA ASP A 85 10.86 -13.54 -3.08
C ASP A 85 9.69 -14.53 -3.11
N ALA A 86 9.55 -15.28 -2.01
CA ALA A 86 8.49 -16.27 -1.85
C ALA A 86 7.08 -15.67 -1.89
N ALA A 87 6.93 -14.38 -1.52
CA ALA A 87 5.64 -13.70 -1.55
C ALA A 87 5.14 -13.49 -2.99
N LEU A 88 6.04 -13.31 -3.94
CA LEU A 88 5.67 -13.23 -5.37
C LEU A 88 5.29 -14.60 -5.94
N GLY A 89 6.04 -15.65 -5.63
CA GLY A 89 5.80 -16.99 -6.14
C GLY A 89 5.83 -17.07 -7.67
N LEU A 90 6.65 -16.23 -8.32
CA LEU A 90 6.74 -16.13 -9.77
C LEU A 90 8.01 -16.78 -10.31
N ASN A 91 7.93 -17.32 -11.52
CA ASN A 91 9.04 -17.95 -12.20
C ASN A 91 9.49 -17.11 -13.41
N PRO A 92 10.64 -16.43 -13.31
CA PRO A 92 11.16 -15.67 -14.45
C PRO A 92 11.72 -16.58 -15.53
N ALA A 93 11.53 -16.17 -16.78
CA ALA A 93 12.16 -16.76 -17.95
C ALA A 93 12.87 -15.68 -18.76
N ASN A 94 14.12 -15.89 -19.17
CA ASN A 94 14.86 -14.93 -19.99
C ASN A 94 15.22 -15.51 -21.36
N ASP A 95 15.38 -14.63 -22.34
CA ASP A 95 15.87 -14.95 -23.67
C ASP A 95 17.29 -14.41 -23.94
N GLY A 96 17.99 -13.99 -22.87
CA GLY A 96 19.31 -13.36 -22.93
C GLY A 96 19.27 -11.83 -23.09
N THR A 97 18.11 -11.24 -23.37
CA THR A 97 17.93 -9.79 -23.54
C THR A 97 16.89 -9.22 -22.60
N VAL A 98 15.77 -9.91 -22.43
CA VAL A 98 14.65 -9.53 -21.55
C VAL A 98 14.25 -10.69 -20.65
N ILE A 99 13.69 -10.36 -19.50
CA ILE A 99 13.09 -11.31 -18.58
C ILE A 99 11.58 -11.23 -18.75
N ARG A 100 10.94 -12.35 -19.03
CA ARG A 100 9.48 -12.49 -19.04
C ARG A 100 9.02 -13.11 -17.75
N LEU A 101 8.02 -12.48 -17.15
CA LEU A 101 7.47 -12.90 -15.87
C LEU A 101 5.97 -13.15 -16.04
N PRO A 102 5.56 -14.37 -16.40
CA PRO A 102 4.15 -14.71 -16.53
C PRO A 102 3.49 -14.74 -15.15
N ILE A 103 2.30 -14.14 -15.06
CA ILE A 103 1.48 -14.12 -13.87
C ILE A 103 0.43 -15.21 -13.99
N PRO A 104 0.48 -16.28 -13.16
CA PRO A 104 -0.54 -17.33 -13.18
C PRO A 104 -1.90 -16.80 -12.72
N GLU A 105 -2.97 -17.41 -13.20
CA GLU A 105 -4.31 -17.13 -12.71
C GLU A 105 -4.44 -17.51 -11.23
N LEU A 106 -5.23 -16.71 -10.50
CA LEU A 106 -5.59 -17.05 -9.14
C LEU A 106 -6.66 -18.15 -9.14
N THR A 107 -6.49 -19.15 -8.28
CA THR A 107 -7.55 -20.10 -7.97
C THR A 107 -8.64 -19.39 -7.14
N GLU A 108 -9.86 -19.93 -7.14
CA GLU A 108 -10.95 -19.39 -6.31
C GLU A 108 -10.60 -19.43 -4.82
N GLU A 109 -9.95 -20.50 -4.35
CA GLU A 109 -9.47 -20.60 -2.98
C GLU A 109 -8.48 -19.50 -2.66
N ARG A 110 -7.50 -19.25 -3.53
CA ARG A 110 -6.51 -18.18 -3.34
C ARG A 110 -7.13 -16.80 -3.35
N ARG A 111 -8.12 -16.55 -4.19
CA ARG A 111 -8.89 -15.28 -4.18
C ARG A 111 -9.58 -15.05 -2.84
N ARG A 112 -10.19 -16.08 -2.28
CA ARG A 112 -10.82 -16.00 -0.95
C ARG A 112 -9.82 -15.69 0.15
N GLU A 113 -8.65 -16.31 0.14
CA GLU A 113 -7.58 -16.02 1.08
C GLU A 113 -7.09 -14.57 0.96
N LEU A 114 -6.85 -14.10 -0.26
CA LEU A 114 -6.41 -12.73 -0.52
C LEU A 114 -7.45 -11.70 -0.10
N THR A 115 -8.73 -11.99 -0.30
CA THR A 115 -9.84 -11.15 0.16
C THR A 115 -9.81 -11.02 1.69
N LYS A 116 -9.58 -12.11 2.42
CA LYS A 116 -9.44 -12.07 3.88
C LYS A 116 -8.25 -11.21 4.31
N VAL A 117 -7.10 -11.34 3.63
CA VAL A 117 -5.93 -10.52 3.89
C VAL A 117 -6.23 -9.04 3.64
N ALA A 118 -6.91 -8.70 2.55
CA ALA A 118 -7.31 -7.33 2.24
C ALA A 118 -8.23 -6.75 3.33
N HIS A 119 -9.22 -7.50 3.79
CA HIS A 119 -10.10 -7.10 4.91
C HIS A 119 -9.32 -6.85 6.20
N GLN A 120 -8.38 -7.72 6.52
CA GLN A 120 -7.53 -7.56 7.70
C GLN A 120 -6.71 -6.27 7.63
N ARG A 121 -6.08 -5.99 6.48
CA ARG A 121 -5.31 -4.77 6.27
C ARG A 121 -6.18 -3.51 6.36
N ALA A 122 -7.38 -3.57 5.81
CA ALA A 122 -8.35 -2.47 5.92
C ALA A 122 -8.77 -2.22 7.38
N GLU A 123 -9.01 -3.26 8.17
CA GLU A 123 -9.33 -3.10 9.58
C GLU A 123 -8.16 -2.53 10.39
N GLU A 124 -6.94 -2.95 10.13
CA GLU A 124 -5.74 -2.35 10.70
C GLU A 124 -5.66 -0.84 10.38
N GLY A 125 -5.98 -0.45 9.15
CA GLY A 125 -6.07 0.95 8.75
C GLY A 125 -7.15 1.74 9.50
N ARG A 126 -8.33 1.15 9.69
CA ARG A 126 -9.41 1.78 10.48
C ARG A 126 -9.01 1.96 11.94
N VAL A 127 -8.31 0.98 12.50
CA VAL A 127 -7.79 1.08 13.89
C VAL A 127 -6.85 2.28 14.01
N VAL A 128 -5.92 2.47 13.09
CA VAL A 128 -5.00 3.62 13.09
C VAL A 128 -5.76 4.94 12.96
N VAL A 129 -6.78 5.01 12.10
CA VAL A 129 -7.64 6.19 11.95
C VAL A 129 -8.38 6.51 13.27
N ARG A 130 -8.91 5.49 13.94
CA ARG A 130 -9.59 5.65 15.24
C ARG A 130 -8.62 6.10 16.35
N HIS A 131 -7.37 5.63 16.33
CA HIS A 131 -6.35 6.11 17.27
C HIS A 131 -6.05 7.60 17.04
N ALA A 132 -5.85 8.00 15.78
CA ALA A 132 -5.64 9.41 15.46
C ALA A 132 -6.80 10.30 15.92
N ARG A 133 -8.05 9.82 15.79
CA ARG A 133 -9.23 10.50 16.35
C ARG A 133 -9.14 10.66 17.86
N ARG A 134 -8.81 9.58 18.56
CA ARG A 134 -8.71 9.61 20.03
C ARG A 134 -7.66 10.61 20.47
N ASP A 135 -6.47 10.52 19.88
CA ASP A 135 -5.36 11.41 20.23
C ASP A 135 -5.73 12.88 20.01
N GLY A 136 -6.40 13.19 18.91
CA GLY A 136 -6.89 14.54 18.64
C GLY A 136 -7.95 15.03 19.63
N ILE A 137 -8.87 14.16 20.04
CA ILE A 137 -9.88 14.48 21.05
C ILE A 137 -9.22 14.72 22.41
N ASP A 138 -8.25 13.90 22.78
CA ASP A 138 -7.51 14.03 24.03
C ASP A 138 -6.74 15.39 24.07
N LEU A 139 -6.09 15.77 22.96
CA LEU A 139 -5.43 17.07 22.83
C LEU A 139 -6.41 18.25 23.00
N LEU A 140 -7.60 18.18 22.38
CA LEU A 140 -8.62 19.21 22.56
C LEU A 140 -9.11 19.32 24.00
N GLN A 141 -9.29 18.20 24.68
CA GLN A 141 -9.72 18.17 26.08
C GLN A 141 -8.64 18.71 27.01
N GLU A 142 -7.37 18.41 26.73
CA GLU A 142 -6.24 18.93 27.49
C GLU A 142 -6.14 20.45 27.33
N ALA A 143 -6.19 20.97 26.10
CA ALA A 143 -6.16 22.38 25.81
C ALA A 143 -7.35 23.15 26.46
N GLN A 144 -8.54 22.54 26.51
CA GLN A 144 -9.67 23.09 27.23
C GLN A 144 -9.42 23.11 28.77
N LYS A 145 -8.87 22.05 29.33
CA LYS A 145 -8.58 21.94 30.73
C LYS A 145 -7.52 22.95 31.21
N GLU A 146 -6.54 23.21 30.36
CA GLU A 146 -5.50 24.20 30.58
C GLU A 146 -6.00 25.65 30.34
N GLY A 147 -7.21 25.82 29.83
CA GLY A 147 -7.82 27.12 29.58
C GLY A 147 -7.32 27.78 28.28
N GLU A 148 -6.64 27.04 27.43
CA GLU A 148 -6.12 27.53 26.15
C GLU A 148 -7.20 27.69 25.08
N ILE A 149 -8.27 26.89 25.15
CA ILE A 149 -9.44 26.99 24.28
C ILE A 149 -10.73 26.96 25.12
N PRO A 150 -11.80 27.66 24.68
CA PRO A 150 -13.12 27.60 25.28
C PRO A 150 -13.76 26.20 25.14
N ALA A 151 -14.68 25.88 26.04
CA ALA A 151 -15.42 24.62 26.01
C ALA A 151 -16.21 24.41 24.69
N ASP A 152 -16.80 25.49 24.15
CA ASP A 152 -17.51 25.43 22.87
C ASP A 152 -16.58 25.11 21.70
N ASP A 153 -15.38 25.67 21.68
CA ASP A 153 -14.38 25.38 20.65
C ASP A 153 -13.88 23.93 20.74
N SER A 154 -13.70 23.41 21.96
CA SER A 154 -13.37 22.01 22.18
C SER A 154 -14.46 21.09 21.65
N ARG A 155 -15.73 21.40 21.93
CA ARG A 155 -16.87 20.61 21.41
C ARG A 155 -16.95 20.64 19.88
N HIS A 156 -16.90 21.81 19.27
CA HIS A 156 -16.88 21.94 17.82
C HIS A 156 -15.67 21.26 17.18
N GLY A 157 -14.51 21.31 17.85
CA GLY A 157 -13.30 20.60 17.41
C GLY A 157 -13.49 19.08 17.41
N GLN A 158 -14.13 18.54 18.45
CA GLN A 158 -14.44 17.10 18.53
C GLN A 158 -15.40 16.67 17.40
N GLU A 159 -16.43 17.48 17.12
CA GLU A 159 -17.35 17.23 16.01
C GLU A 159 -16.62 17.23 14.66
N LYS A 160 -15.70 18.18 14.46
CA LYS A 160 -14.88 18.25 13.26
C LYS A 160 -13.95 17.04 13.10
N ILE A 161 -13.29 16.61 14.17
CA ILE A 161 -12.45 15.40 14.17
C ILE A 161 -13.30 14.16 13.89
N GLN A 162 -14.52 14.06 14.45
CA GLN A 162 -15.41 12.92 14.17
C GLN A 162 -15.81 12.90 12.69
N LYS A 163 -16.17 14.03 12.11
CA LYS A 163 -16.49 14.13 10.68
C LYS A 163 -15.31 13.72 9.82
N MET A 164 -14.11 14.20 10.14
CA MET A 164 -12.88 13.81 9.48
C MET A 164 -12.64 12.29 9.57
N THR A 165 -12.85 11.71 10.74
CA THR A 165 -12.75 10.25 10.95
C THR A 165 -13.70 9.49 10.03
N ASP A 166 -14.95 9.90 9.95
CA ASP A 166 -15.97 9.27 9.10
C ASP A 166 -15.57 9.34 7.61
N GLU A 167 -15.04 10.46 7.16
CA GLU A 167 -14.54 10.62 5.80
C GLU A 167 -13.34 9.70 5.49
N PHE A 168 -12.42 9.54 6.42
CA PHE A 168 -11.27 8.63 6.26
C PHE A 168 -11.68 7.15 6.33
N VAL A 169 -12.65 6.79 7.15
CA VAL A 169 -13.20 5.42 7.17
C VAL A 169 -13.87 5.09 5.84
N VAL A 170 -14.62 6.02 5.25
CA VAL A 170 -15.18 5.85 3.90
C VAL A 170 -14.09 5.64 2.85
N LYS A 171 -12.98 6.37 2.94
CA LYS A 171 -11.82 6.17 2.04
C LYS A 171 -11.23 4.76 2.19
N VAL A 172 -11.09 4.27 3.42
CA VAL A 172 -10.63 2.89 3.66
C VAL A 172 -11.58 1.88 3.01
N ASP A 173 -12.88 2.05 3.17
CA ASP A 173 -13.89 1.16 2.60
C ASP A 173 -13.86 1.18 1.06
N GLN A 174 -13.66 2.34 0.44
CA GLN A 174 -13.52 2.48 -1.01
C GLN A 174 -12.26 1.80 -1.54
N ILE A 175 -11.13 1.96 -0.85
CA ILE A 175 -9.87 1.31 -1.21
C ILE A 175 -10.01 -0.21 -1.11
N LEU A 176 -10.64 -0.71 -0.05
CA LEU A 176 -10.91 -2.13 0.13
C LEU A 176 -11.82 -2.67 -0.98
N ALA A 177 -12.93 -2.00 -1.27
CA ALA A 177 -13.86 -2.42 -2.31
C ALA A 177 -13.21 -2.47 -3.70
N THR A 178 -12.37 -1.50 -4.03
CA THR A 178 -11.60 -1.49 -5.28
C THR A 178 -10.66 -2.69 -5.35
N LYS A 179 -9.96 -2.99 -4.25
CA LYS A 179 -9.03 -4.13 -4.21
C LYS A 179 -9.76 -5.48 -4.28
N GLU A 180 -10.87 -5.63 -3.59
CA GLU A 180 -11.70 -6.83 -3.68
C GLU A 180 -12.17 -7.08 -5.12
N LYS A 181 -12.60 -6.03 -5.81
CA LYS A 181 -12.99 -6.12 -7.21
C LYS A 181 -11.82 -6.60 -8.08
N GLU A 182 -10.62 -6.05 -7.90
CA GLU A 182 -9.41 -6.48 -8.62
C GLU A 182 -9.06 -7.95 -8.34
N ILE A 183 -9.20 -8.41 -7.09
CA ILE A 183 -8.94 -9.81 -6.71
C ILE A 183 -9.96 -10.75 -7.36
N MET A 184 -11.21 -10.34 -7.47
CA MET A 184 -12.31 -11.17 -7.99
C MET A 184 -12.45 -11.10 -9.52
N GLU A 185 -11.83 -10.14 -10.18
CA GLU A 185 -11.82 -10.08 -11.64
C GLU A 185 -11.08 -11.28 -12.25
N VAL A 186 -11.70 -11.88 -13.24
CA VAL A 186 -11.16 -13.03 -13.99
C VAL A 186 -10.36 -12.55 -15.19
#